data_15f400845fdd9cc56f87053c6776b86a
#
_entry.id   15f400845fdd9cc56f87053c6776b86a
#
_cell.length_a   1.000
_cell.length_b   1.000
_cell.length_c   1.000
_cell.angle_alpha   90.00
_cell.angle_beta   90.00
_cell.angle_gamma   90.00
#
_symmetry.space_group_name_H-M   'P 1'
#
loop_
_entity.id
_entity.type
_entity.pdbx_description
1 polymer ?
#
loop_
_entity_poly.entity_id
_entity_poly.type
_entity_poly.pdbx_seq_one_letter_code
_entity_poly.pdbx_strand_id
1 'polypeptide(L)' 'MKTIEQIQEMIELNLYLNDILEDIIAKQKEIKIHLDYKEKFNDLFPELADRGIKKIKVLEQEIKDLKKRYNEIQTKTSIK' A
#
# COMPACT_ATOMS: atom_id res chain seq x y z
N MET A 1 -14.75 29.64 -10.20
CA MET A 1 -15.47 28.48 -10.76
C MET A 1 -14.47 27.57 -11.48
N LYS A 2 -14.52 26.28 -11.20
CA LYS A 2 -13.60 25.32 -11.83
C LYS A 2 -14.07 24.96 -13.22
N THR A 3 -13.13 24.84 -14.16
CA THR A 3 -13.46 24.40 -15.52
C THR A 3 -13.77 22.88 -15.52
N ILE A 4 -14.39 22.43 -16.62
CA ILE A 4 -14.67 20.99 -16.81
C ILE A 4 -13.36 20.19 -16.77
N GLU A 5 -12.30 20.70 -17.39
CA GLU A 5 -10.99 20.06 -17.39
C GLU A 5 -10.44 19.88 -15.98
N GLN A 6 -10.55 20.93 -15.14
CA GLN A 6 -10.10 20.86 -13.76
C GLN A 6 -10.89 19.83 -12.94
N ILE A 7 -12.20 19.77 -13.18
CA ILE A 7 -13.06 18.79 -12.52
C ILE A 7 -12.66 17.37 -12.94
N GLN A 8 -12.41 17.13 -14.23
CA GLN A 8 -11.97 15.84 -14.74
C GLN A 8 -10.62 15.42 -14.14
N GLU A 9 -9.68 16.36 -14.06
CA GLU A 9 -8.37 16.11 -13.43
C GLU A 9 -8.53 15.71 -11.97
N MET A 10 -9.43 16.35 -11.23
CA MET A 10 -9.71 16.00 -9.84
C MET A 10 -10.30 14.60 -9.71
N ILE A 11 -11.21 14.23 -10.60
CA ILE A 11 -11.80 12.88 -10.61
C ILE A 11 -10.72 11.84 -10.87
N GLU A 12 -9.90 12.05 -11.89
CA GLU A 12 -8.80 11.14 -12.24
C GLU A 12 -7.83 10.98 -11.09
N LEU A 13 -7.50 12.09 -10.42
CA LEU A 13 -6.60 12.09 -9.30
C LEU A 13 -7.18 11.32 -8.11
N ASN A 14 -8.47 11.50 -7.84
CA ASN A 14 -9.16 10.76 -6.78
C ASN A 14 -9.18 9.26 -7.06
N LEU A 15 -9.39 8.87 -8.31
CA LEU A 15 -9.33 7.47 -8.72
C LEU A 15 -7.93 6.89 -8.48
N TYR A 16 -6.90 7.64 -8.84
CA TYR A 16 -5.52 7.24 -8.60
C TYR A 16 -5.22 7.07 -7.11
N LEU A 17 -5.69 8.02 -6.27
CA LEU A 17 -5.52 7.94 -4.82
C LEU A 17 -6.23 6.71 -4.25
N ASN A 18 -7.42 6.39 -4.75
CA ASN A 18 -8.14 5.18 -4.34
C ASN A 18 -7.40 3.92 -4.72
N ASP A 19 -6.78 3.88 -5.91
CA ASP A 19 -5.98 2.74 -6.34
C ASP A 19 -4.79 2.53 -5.40
N ILE A 20 -4.14 3.61 -4.97
CA ILE A 20 -3.04 3.53 -4.00
C ILE A 20 -3.53 2.95 -2.68
N LEU A 21 -4.68 3.41 -2.17
CA LEU A 21 -5.26 2.91 -0.92
C LEU A 21 -5.61 1.42 -1.02
N GLU A 22 -6.20 1.00 -2.14
CA GLU A 22 -6.53 -0.40 -2.37
C GLU A 22 -5.27 -1.27 -2.40
N ASP A 23 -4.20 -0.79 -3.04
CA ASP A 23 -2.94 -1.50 -3.08
C ASP A 23 -2.32 -1.64 -1.68
N ILE A 24 -2.37 -0.59 -0.87
CA ILE A 24 -1.92 -0.63 0.51
C ILE A 24 -2.70 -1.69 1.29
N ILE A 25 -4.02 -1.71 1.17
CA ILE A 25 -4.88 -2.68 1.85
C ILE A 25 -4.55 -4.10 1.41
N ALA A 26 -4.37 -4.32 0.11
CA ALA A 26 -4.01 -5.64 -0.43
C ALA A 26 -2.68 -6.12 0.14
N LYS A 27 -1.69 -5.24 0.22
CA LYS A 27 -0.38 -5.58 0.79
C LYS A 27 -0.45 -5.85 2.29
N GLN A 28 -1.27 -5.11 3.03
CA GLN A 28 -1.50 -5.36 4.46
C GLN A 28 -2.13 -6.73 4.70
N LYS A 29 -3.08 -7.14 3.85
CA LYS A 29 -3.69 -8.47 3.92
C LYS A 29 -2.66 -9.56 3.62
N GLU A 30 -1.80 -9.33 2.65
CA GLU A 30 -0.72 -10.26 2.31
C GLU A 30 0.27 -10.42 3.46
N ILE A 31 0.63 -9.33 4.13
CA ILE A 31 1.48 -9.37 5.33
C ILE A 31 0.84 -10.23 6.40
N LYS A 32 -0.45 -10.08 6.64
CA LYS A 32 -1.17 -10.88 7.64
C LYS A 32 -1.10 -12.36 7.31
N ILE A 33 -1.25 -12.73 6.04
CA ILE A 33 -1.14 -14.12 5.60
C ILE A 33 0.24 -14.66 5.90
N HIS A 34 1.29 -13.90 5.61
CA HIS A 34 2.68 -14.33 5.88
C HIS A 34 2.94 -14.45 7.38
N LEU A 35 2.39 -13.56 8.20
CA LEU A 35 2.51 -13.65 9.65
C LEU A 35 1.83 -14.91 10.19
N ASP A 36 0.65 -15.23 9.69
CA ASP A 36 -0.07 -16.45 10.07
C ASP A 36 0.72 -17.69 9.70
N TYR A 37 1.30 -17.74 8.50
CA TYR A 37 2.16 -18.85 8.09
C TYR A 37 3.41 -18.97 8.93
N LYS A 38 4.05 -17.82 9.24
CA LYS A 38 5.24 -17.79 10.09
C LYS A 38 4.93 -18.41 11.44
N GLU A 39 3.83 -17.98 12.08
CA GLU A 39 3.42 -18.48 13.38
C GLU A 39 3.13 -19.98 13.35
N LYS A 40 2.48 -20.42 12.28
CA LYS A 40 2.07 -21.82 12.12
C LYS A 40 3.25 -22.76 11.85
N PHE A 41 4.24 -22.32 11.09
CA PHE A 41 5.34 -23.18 10.62
C PHE A 41 6.69 -22.87 11.23
N ASN A 42 6.77 -21.94 12.18
CA ASN A 42 8.03 -21.52 12.76
C ASN A 42 8.83 -22.66 13.38
N ASP A 43 8.15 -23.58 14.05
CA ASP A 43 8.80 -24.70 14.74
C ASP A 43 9.13 -25.86 13.78
N LEU A 44 8.28 -26.08 12.77
CA LEU A 44 8.41 -27.22 11.86
C LEU A 44 9.30 -26.92 10.65
N PHE A 45 9.20 -25.69 10.12
CA PHE A 45 9.89 -25.27 8.91
C PHE A 45 10.46 -23.87 9.06
N PRO A 46 11.56 -23.72 9.82
CA PRO A 46 12.14 -22.38 10.06
C PRO A 46 12.52 -21.64 8.77
N GLU A 47 12.89 -22.36 7.71
CA GLU A 47 13.23 -21.74 6.43
C GLU A 47 12.04 -21.02 5.79
N LEU A 48 10.83 -21.60 5.92
CA LEU A 48 9.61 -20.98 5.42
C LEU A 48 9.27 -19.72 6.20
N ALA A 49 9.48 -19.77 7.52
CA ALA A 49 9.29 -18.60 8.38
C ALA A 49 10.23 -17.46 7.98
N ASP A 50 11.49 -17.76 7.71
CA ASP A 50 12.47 -16.77 7.26
C ASP A 50 12.10 -16.12 5.93
N ARG A 51 11.61 -16.93 4.98
CA ARG A 51 11.13 -16.40 3.70
C ARG A 51 9.95 -15.47 3.87
N GLY A 52 9.04 -15.85 4.78
CA GLY A 52 7.89 -15.01 5.11
C GLY A 52 8.31 -13.67 5.70
N ILE A 53 9.29 -13.66 6.60
CA ILE A 53 9.83 -12.44 7.19
C ILE A 53 10.42 -11.52 6.12
N LYS A 54 11.18 -12.08 5.17
CA LYS A 54 11.77 -11.31 4.08
C LYS A 54 10.69 -10.67 3.21
N LYS A 55 9.63 -11.43 2.87
CA LYS A 55 8.52 -10.89 2.09
C LYS A 55 7.77 -9.80 2.84
N ILE A 56 7.57 -9.98 4.15
CA ILE A 56 6.93 -8.97 4.98
C ILE A 56 7.72 -7.66 4.94
N LYS A 57 9.04 -7.72 5.05
CA LYS A 57 9.88 -6.51 4.98
C LYS A 57 9.76 -5.79 3.65
N VAL A 58 9.71 -6.53 2.55
CA VAL A 58 9.53 -5.94 1.21
C VAL A 58 8.17 -5.27 1.12
N LEU A 59 7.10 -5.95 1.57
CA LEU A 59 5.75 -5.39 1.56
C LEU A 59 5.63 -4.17 2.44
N GLU A 60 6.23 -4.17 3.61
CA GLU A 60 6.24 -2.99 4.49
C GLU A 60 6.91 -1.79 3.82
N GLN A 61 8.02 -2.02 3.12
CA GLN A 61 8.70 -0.95 2.39
C GLN A 61 7.84 -0.44 1.25
N GLU A 62 7.18 -1.32 0.50
CA GLU A 62 6.27 -0.93 -0.57
C GLU A 62 5.08 -0.12 -0.04
N ILE A 63 4.52 -0.52 1.10
CA ILE A 63 3.45 0.23 1.76
C ILE A 63 3.94 1.62 2.16
N LYS A 64 5.12 1.70 2.73
CA LYS A 64 5.71 2.98 3.14
C LYS A 64 5.86 3.92 1.94
N ASP A 65 6.35 3.40 0.82
CA ASP A 65 6.53 4.17 -0.41
C ASP A 65 5.17 4.62 -0.98
N LEU A 66 4.16 3.75 -0.94
CA LEU A 66 2.82 4.10 -1.39
C LEU A 66 2.18 5.18 -0.51
N LYS A 67 2.35 5.08 0.80
CA LYS A 67 1.85 6.10 1.74
C LYS A 67 2.52 7.44 1.49
N LYS A 68 3.80 7.44 1.23
CA LYS A 68 4.54 8.66 0.91
C LYS A 68 4.00 9.30 -0.38
N ARG A 69 3.78 8.50 -1.42
CA ARG A 69 3.22 8.97 -2.68
C ARG A 69 1.82 9.53 -2.49
N TYR A 70 0.99 8.84 -1.74
CA TYR A 70 -0.36 9.30 -1.43
C TYR A 70 -0.33 10.68 -0.75
N ASN A 71 0.52 10.84 0.26
CA ASN A 71 0.64 12.10 0.98
C ASN A 71 1.16 13.23 0.08
N GLU A 72 2.11 12.95 -0.79
CA GLU A 72 2.64 13.94 -1.74
C GLU A 72 1.54 14.43 -2.69
N ILE A 73 0.73 13.51 -3.21
CA ILE A 73 -0.36 13.85 -4.11
C ILE A 73 -1.42 14.65 -3.38
N GLN A 74 -1.82 14.25 -2.17
CA GLN A 74 -2.79 15.00 -1.38
C GLN A 74 -2.30 16.40 -1.06
N THR A 75 -1.05 16.56 -0.71
CA THR A 75 -0.46 17.87 -0.42
C THR A 75 -0.54 18.78 -1.63
N LYS A 76 -0.23 18.25 -2.81
CA LYS A 76 -0.30 19.03 -4.05
C LYS A 76 -1.72 19.43 -4.41
N THR A 77 -2.69 18.58 -4.14
CA THR A 77 -4.09 18.85 -4.48
C THR A 77 -4.81 19.73 -3.47
N SER A 78 -4.36 19.74 -2.22
CA SER A 78 -4.97 20.55 -1.17
C SER A 78 -4.44 21.99 -1.14
N ILE A 79 -3.37 22.27 -1.85
CA ILE A 79 -2.80 23.63 -1.97
C ILE A 79 -3.60 24.40 -3.02
N LYS A 80 -4.28 25.41 -2.58
CA LYS A 80 -5.02 26.30 -3.47
C LYS A 80 -4.76 27.74 -3.13
#